data_5fe3290f4da728cb2da58849ca904fa8
#
_entry.id   5fe3290f4da728cb2da58849ca904fa8
#
_cell.length_a   1.000
_cell.length_b   1.000
_cell.length_c   1.000
_cell.angle_alpha   90.00
_cell.angle_beta   90.00
_cell.angle_gamma   90.00
#
_symmetry.space_group_name_H-M   'P 1'
#
loop_
_entity.id
_entity.type
_entity.pdbx_description
1 polymer ?
#
loop_
_entity_poly.entity_id
_entity_poly.type
_entity_poly.pdbx_seq_one_letter_code
_entity_poly.pdbx_strand_id
1 'polypeptide(L)'
;MRLSFFIAKRIAFNKGSTFSKFIINIAVAATAVSVAVMILATALVNGFQQVIQEKIFSFWGHIHVNQYQPNAGPLTEEIPFTGRNTLVDSIKLAPGIKTISNYATKSAIIKSEKEIDGIIFKGVDSGYDWPQLKRFLKSGNLLQFNDSAYSPEIMISEYMAAQLQLKVNDKAIIYFIQGGGLPPRARKLTVTGIFKTG
;
A
#
# COMPACT_ATOMS: atom_id res chain seq x y z
N MET A 1 -17.65 44.01 -26.25
CA MET A 1 -18.48 42.79 -26.19
C MET A 1 -18.46 42.14 -27.57
N ARG A 2 -18.14 40.88 -27.67
CA ARG A 2 -17.98 40.20 -28.98
C ARG A 2 -19.37 39.92 -29.55
N LEU A 3 -19.61 40.38 -30.78
CA LEU A 3 -20.86 40.24 -31.52
C LEU A 3 -21.38 38.79 -31.53
N SER A 4 -20.48 37.82 -31.62
CA SER A 4 -20.77 36.40 -31.57
C SER A 4 -21.42 35.95 -30.27
N PHE A 5 -21.01 36.50 -29.13
CA PHE A 5 -21.61 36.17 -27.84
C PHE A 5 -23.03 36.73 -27.72
N PHE A 6 -23.26 37.93 -28.23
CA PHE A 6 -24.58 38.57 -28.26
C PHE A 6 -25.57 37.77 -29.12
N ILE A 7 -25.13 37.37 -30.33
CA ILE A 7 -25.94 36.55 -31.25
C ILE A 7 -26.25 35.17 -30.63
N ALA A 8 -25.24 34.50 -30.05
CA ALA A 8 -25.44 33.21 -29.41
C ALA A 8 -26.45 33.28 -28.24
N LYS A 9 -26.34 34.31 -27.38
CA LYS A 9 -27.31 34.56 -26.28
C LYS A 9 -28.70 34.77 -26.80
N ARG A 10 -28.86 35.56 -27.87
CA ARG A 10 -30.20 35.87 -28.45
C ARG A 10 -30.83 34.61 -29.08
N ILE A 11 -30.06 33.74 -29.73
CA ILE A 11 -30.53 32.47 -30.31
C ILE A 11 -30.93 31.50 -29.19
N ALA A 12 -30.08 31.34 -28.15
CA ALA A 12 -30.33 30.42 -27.05
C ALA A 12 -31.58 30.78 -26.20
N PHE A 13 -31.83 32.08 -25.98
CA PHE A 13 -32.89 32.54 -25.08
C PHE A 13 -34.12 33.09 -25.81
N ASN A 14 -34.25 32.99 -27.14
CA ASN A 14 -35.42 33.43 -27.87
C ASN A 14 -36.64 32.55 -27.53
N LYS A 15 -37.80 33.17 -27.22
CA LYS A 15 -39.02 32.47 -26.75
C LYS A 15 -39.81 31.72 -27.83
N GLY A 16 -39.42 31.78 -29.11
CA GLY A 16 -40.10 31.07 -30.20
C GLY A 16 -39.77 29.55 -30.17
N SER A 17 -40.78 28.69 -30.19
CA SER A 17 -40.63 27.24 -30.31
C SER A 17 -40.31 26.86 -31.75
N THR A 18 -39.04 26.94 -32.11
CA THR A 18 -38.58 26.54 -33.45
C THR A 18 -37.89 25.16 -33.33
N PHE A 19 -38.06 24.29 -34.33
CA PHE A 19 -37.40 22.98 -34.41
C PHE A 19 -35.89 23.07 -34.19
N SER A 20 -35.25 24.13 -34.64
CA SER A 20 -33.84 24.46 -34.39
C SER A 20 -33.50 24.55 -32.90
N LYS A 21 -34.40 25.10 -32.06
CA LYS A 21 -34.19 25.21 -30.61
C LYS A 21 -34.17 23.84 -29.92
N PHE A 22 -35.02 22.93 -30.37
CA PHE A 22 -35.05 21.57 -29.88
C PHE A 22 -33.71 20.83 -30.14
N ILE A 23 -33.18 20.96 -31.35
CA ILE A 23 -31.87 20.38 -31.71
C ILE A 23 -30.74 20.99 -30.88
N ILE A 24 -30.72 22.31 -30.69
CA ILE A 24 -29.73 23.01 -29.88
C ILE A 24 -29.79 22.53 -28.41
N ASN A 25 -30.96 22.41 -27.82
CA ASN A 25 -31.11 21.94 -26.45
C ASN A 25 -30.60 20.50 -26.27
N ILE A 26 -30.90 19.62 -27.22
CA ILE A 26 -30.36 18.24 -27.20
C ILE A 26 -28.84 18.25 -27.31
N ALA A 27 -28.30 19.05 -28.22
CA ALA A 27 -26.85 19.17 -28.37
C ALA A 27 -26.17 19.66 -27.09
N VAL A 28 -26.73 20.70 -26.45
CA VAL A 28 -26.24 21.21 -25.17
C VAL A 28 -26.35 20.17 -24.05
N ALA A 29 -27.47 19.48 -23.97
CA ALA A 29 -27.67 18.42 -22.98
C ALA A 29 -26.67 17.25 -23.21
N ALA A 30 -26.47 16.81 -24.44
CA ALA A 30 -25.53 15.77 -24.78
C ALA A 30 -24.09 16.14 -24.43
N THR A 31 -23.65 17.36 -24.77
CA THR A 31 -22.31 17.84 -24.41
C THR A 31 -22.14 17.99 -22.89
N ALA A 32 -23.15 18.49 -22.18
CA ALA A 32 -23.12 18.60 -20.72
C ALA A 32 -22.96 17.22 -20.04
N VAL A 33 -23.75 16.23 -20.50
CA VAL A 33 -23.64 14.84 -20.00
C VAL A 33 -22.27 14.25 -20.32
N SER A 34 -21.75 14.46 -21.52
CA SER A 34 -20.44 13.97 -21.93
C SER A 34 -19.32 14.52 -21.03
N VAL A 35 -19.34 15.83 -20.77
CA VAL A 35 -18.36 16.47 -19.88
C VAL A 35 -18.50 15.97 -18.45
N ALA A 36 -19.72 15.83 -17.94
CA ALA A 36 -19.98 15.31 -16.61
C ALA A 36 -19.42 13.88 -16.43
N VAL A 37 -19.66 13.00 -17.40
CA VAL A 37 -19.12 11.63 -17.38
C VAL A 37 -17.58 11.65 -17.40
N MET A 38 -16.96 12.51 -18.20
CA MET A 38 -15.50 12.62 -18.25
C MET A 38 -14.92 13.08 -16.90
N ILE A 39 -15.54 14.05 -16.22
CA ILE A 39 -15.12 14.51 -14.90
C ILE A 39 -15.26 13.37 -13.87
N LEU A 40 -16.41 12.69 -13.86
CA LEU A 40 -16.65 11.57 -12.95
C LEU A 40 -15.64 10.42 -13.17
N ALA A 41 -15.38 10.07 -14.42
CA ALA A 41 -14.41 9.02 -14.75
C ALA A 41 -12.99 9.38 -14.27
N THR A 42 -12.57 10.62 -14.52
CA THR A 42 -11.22 11.08 -14.07
C THR A 42 -11.12 11.14 -12.54
N ALA A 43 -12.16 11.61 -11.86
CA ALA A 43 -12.20 11.66 -10.41
C ALA A 43 -12.12 10.24 -9.79
N LEU A 44 -12.85 9.28 -10.38
CA LEU A 44 -12.85 7.88 -9.92
C LEU A 44 -11.47 7.23 -10.11
N VAL A 45 -10.86 7.42 -11.27
CA VAL A 45 -9.51 6.87 -11.54
C VAL A 45 -8.48 7.45 -10.59
N ASN A 46 -8.47 8.76 -10.40
CA ASN A 46 -7.53 9.43 -9.50
C ASN A 46 -7.74 8.99 -8.04
N GLY A 47 -9.00 8.92 -7.59
CA GLY A 47 -9.32 8.44 -6.24
C GLY A 47 -8.90 7.00 -6.00
N PHE A 48 -9.10 6.12 -6.98
CA PHE A 48 -8.68 4.73 -6.90
C PHE A 48 -7.16 4.60 -6.85
N GLN A 49 -6.44 5.32 -7.71
CA GLN A 49 -4.97 5.34 -7.70
C GLN A 49 -4.41 5.82 -6.35
N GLN A 50 -4.98 6.89 -5.79
CA GLN A 50 -4.55 7.42 -4.50
C GLN A 50 -4.73 6.39 -3.39
N VAL A 51 -5.88 5.73 -3.30
CA VAL A 51 -6.14 4.70 -2.28
C VAL A 51 -5.17 3.52 -2.40
N ILE A 52 -4.90 3.04 -3.62
CA ILE A 52 -3.93 1.96 -3.83
C ILE A 52 -2.53 2.39 -3.42
N GLN A 53 -2.09 3.58 -3.84
CA GLN A 53 -0.77 4.10 -3.49
C GLN A 53 -0.61 4.23 -1.98
N GLU A 54 -1.58 4.80 -1.28
CA GLU A 54 -1.53 4.93 0.18
C GLU A 54 -1.40 3.56 0.87
N LYS A 55 -2.11 2.54 0.41
CA LYS A 55 -2.03 1.18 0.95
C LYS A 55 -0.67 0.53 0.72
N ILE A 56 -0.16 0.59 -0.51
CA ILE A 56 1.13 0.00 -0.84
C ILE A 56 2.26 0.71 -0.10
N PHE A 57 2.28 2.04 -0.14
CA PHE A 57 3.36 2.82 0.46
C PHE A 57 3.35 2.79 1.98
N SER A 58 2.20 2.58 2.62
CA SER A 58 2.13 2.42 4.07
C SER A 58 2.84 1.16 4.57
N PHE A 59 2.90 0.11 3.75
CA PHE A 59 3.54 -1.15 4.11
C PHE A 59 4.97 -1.26 3.58
N TRP A 60 5.19 -0.88 2.32
CA TRP A 60 6.48 -1.03 1.66
C TRP A 60 7.34 0.23 1.68
N GLY A 61 6.74 1.42 1.81
CA GLY A 61 7.43 2.70 1.62
C GLY A 61 7.46 3.12 0.14
N HIS A 62 7.94 4.34 -0.12
CA HIS A 62 7.99 4.90 -1.47
C HIS A 62 9.26 4.52 -2.22
N ILE A 63 10.38 4.38 -1.52
CA ILE A 63 11.70 4.11 -2.09
C ILE A 63 12.36 2.99 -1.29
N HIS A 64 12.88 2.00 -1.99
CA HIS A 64 13.67 0.91 -1.42
C HIS A 64 15.12 1.07 -1.82
N VAL A 65 16.01 0.92 -0.85
CA VAL A 65 17.45 0.92 -1.09
C VAL A 65 17.99 -0.44 -0.68
N ASN A 66 18.34 -1.25 -1.66
CA ASN A 66 18.87 -2.60 -1.48
C ASN A 66 20.27 -2.69 -2.08
N GLN A 67 21.05 -3.67 -1.62
CA GLN A 67 22.32 -3.99 -2.26
C GLN A 67 22.07 -4.57 -3.64
N TYR A 68 22.77 -4.05 -4.65
CA TYR A 68 22.64 -4.56 -6.01
C TYR A 68 23.08 -6.01 -6.13
N GLN A 69 22.21 -6.86 -6.65
CA GLN A 69 22.45 -8.28 -6.92
C GLN A 69 22.12 -8.59 -8.37
N PRO A 70 23.10 -8.79 -9.25
CA PRO A 70 22.87 -8.93 -10.69
C PRO A 70 22.04 -10.16 -11.09
N ASN A 71 21.98 -11.20 -10.26
CA ASN A 71 21.27 -12.45 -10.54
C ASN A 71 20.17 -12.76 -9.51
N ALA A 72 19.62 -11.73 -8.83
CA ALA A 72 18.57 -11.92 -7.86
C ALA A 72 17.24 -12.28 -8.54
N GLY A 73 16.73 -13.46 -8.28
CA GLY A 73 15.35 -13.85 -8.63
C GLY A 73 14.33 -13.33 -7.60
N PRO A 74 13.03 -13.44 -7.88
CA PRO A 74 11.98 -12.97 -6.98
C PRO A 74 11.99 -13.57 -5.57
N LEU A 75 12.62 -14.73 -5.40
CA LEU A 75 12.74 -15.46 -4.13
C LEU A 75 14.16 -15.43 -3.55
N THR A 76 15.07 -14.68 -4.16
CA THR A 76 16.45 -14.57 -3.66
C THR A 76 16.46 -13.76 -2.37
N GLU A 77 17.11 -14.26 -1.35
CA GLU A 77 17.30 -13.52 -0.10
C GLU A 77 18.12 -12.25 -0.35
N GLU A 78 17.66 -11.13 0.19
CA GLU A 78 18.38 -9.87 0.12
C GLU A 78 19.65 -9.94 0.96
N ILE A 79 20.78 -9.51 0.39
CA ILE A 79 22.04 -9.41 1.12
C ILE A 79 21.97 -8.22 2.07
N PRO A 80 22.38 -8.37 3.34
CA PRO A 80 22.42 -7.26 4.27
C PRO A 80 23.26 -6.10 3.74
N PHE A 81 22.70 -4.90 3.80
CA PHE A 81 23.37 -3.70 3.34
C PHE A 81 24.49 -3.30 4.31
N THR A 82 25.75 -3.33 3.82
CA THR A 82 26.94 -2.87 4.53
C THR A 82 27.25 -1.40 4.18
N GLY A 83 27.66 -0.58 5.12
CA GLY A 83 27.91 0.87 4.90
C GLY A 83 26.70 1.77 5.20
N ARG A 84 25.76 1.26 5.96
CA ARG A 84 24.48 1.86 6.31
C ARG A 84 24.59 3.29 6.87
N ASN A 85 25.54 3.56 7.74
CA ASN A 85 25.57 4.81 8.48
C ASN A 85 25.82 6.04 7.59
N THR A 86 26.81 5.99 6.74
CA THR A 86 27.16 7.11 5.84
C THR A 86 26.07 7.38 4.80
N LEU A 87 25.43 6.34 4.28
CA LEU A 87 24.36 6.47 3.29
C LEU A 87 23.06 7.00 3.94
N VAL A 88 22.69 6.50 5.10
CA VAL A 88 21.52 6.95 5.85
C VAL A 88 21.63 8.43 6.22
N ASP A 89 22.81 8.86 6.67
CA ASP A 89 23.05 10.26 7.02
C ASP A 89 22.97 11.19 5.79
N SER A 90 23.49 10.73 4.66
CA SER A 90 23.37 11.47 3.39
C SER A 90 21.90 11.57 2.90
N ILE A 91 21.13 10.50 3.02
CA ILE A 91 19.72 10.48 2.62
C ILE A 91 18.87 11.37 3.54
N LYS A 92 19.14 11.40 4.83
CA LYS A 92 18.41 12.28 5.78
C LYS A 92 18.52 13.77 5.43
N LEU A 93 19.61 14.17 4.80
CA LEU A 93 19.82 15.55 4.34
C LEU A 93 19.10 15.87 3.04
N ALA A 94 18.59 14.88 2.31
CA ALA A 94 17.93 15.11 1.03
C ALA A 94 16.53 15.72 1.23
N PRO A 95 16.15 16.75 0.46
CA PRO A 95 14.85 17.36 0.56
C PRO A 95 13.75 16.37 0.15
N GLY A 96 12.63 16.34 0.88
CA GLY A 96 11.48 15.48 0.59
C GLY A 96 11.50 14.12 1.29
N ILE A 97 12.55 13.76 2.01
CA ILE A 97 12.59 12.54 2.83
C ILE A 97 11.94 12.82 4.19
N LYS A 98 10.86 12.10 4.48
CA LYS A 98 10.11 12.24 5.72
C LYS A 98 10.59 11.27 6.80
N THR A 99 10.76 10.01 6.44
CA THR A 99 11.10 8.92 7.36
C THR A 99 12.00 7.92 6.67
N ILE A 100 12.94 7.35 7.39
CA ILE A 100 13.79 6.25 6.94
C ILE A 100 13.61 5.12 7.95
N SER A 101 13.20 3.95 7.47
CA SER A 101 13.00 2.75 8.29
C SER A 101 13.87 1.62 7.76
N ASN A 102 14.44 0.86 8.68
CA ASN A 102 15.17 -0.35 8.32
C ASN A 102 14.20 -1.53 8.26
N TYR A 103 14.42 -2.39 7.30
CA TYR A 103 13.69 -3.64 7.21
C TYR A 103 14.60 -4.77 6.71
N ALA A 104 14.17 -5.99 6.95
CA ALA A 104 14.74 -7.19 6.35
C ALA A 104 13.61 -8.09 5.89
N THR A 105 13.75 -8.71 4.72
CA THR A 105 12.79 -9.68 4.21
C THR A 105 13.39 -11.07 4.22
N LYS A 106 12.57 -12.07 4.53
CA LYS A 106 12.97 -13.46 4.48
C LYS A 106 11.83 -14.36 4.08
N SER A 107 12.08 -15.28 3.17
CA SER A 107 11.12 -16.32 2.81
C SER A 107 10.95 -17.27 4.00
N ALA A 108 9.70 -17.54 4.35
CA ALA A 108 9.35 -18.36 5.49
C ALA A 108 8.06 -19.14 5.22
N ILE A 109 7.83 -20.16 6.02
CA ILE A 109 6.59 -20.92 6.04
C ILE A 109 5.93 -20.67 7.39
N ILE A 110 4.69 -20.20 7.37
CA ILE A 110 3.87 -20.06 8.57
C ILE A 110 2.98 -21.28 8.74
N LYS A 111 2.94 -21.80 9.96
CA LYS A 111 2.12 -22.95 10.33
C LYS A 111 1.24 -22.57 11.50
N SER A 112 -0.06 -22.74 11.33
CA SER A 112 -1.05 -22.79 12.41
C SER A 112 -1.28 -24.24 12.86
N GLU A 113 -2.23 -24.45 13.76
CA GLU A 113 -2.62 -25.83 14.14
C GLU A 113 -3.30 -26.60 12.99
N LYS A 114 -3.91 -25.88 12.03
CA LYS A 114 -4.76 -26.46 10.98
C LYS A 114 -4.15 -26.35 9.59
N GLU A 115 -3.45 -25.27 9.31
CA GLU A 115 -3.04 -24.90 7.96
C GLU A 115 -1.57 -24.47 7.91
N ILE A 116 -1.01 -24.54 6.69
CA ILE A 116 0.37 -24.14 6.38
C ILE A 116 0.35 -23.27 5.13
N ASP A 117 1.12 -22.17 5.14
CA ASP A 117 1.28 -21.31 3.96
C ASP A 117 2.69 -20.74 3.82
N GLY A 118 3.08 -20.40 2.58
CA GLY A 118 4.33 -19.72 2.26
C GLY A 118 4.19 -18.21 2.38
N ILE A 119 5.12 -17.55 3.08
CA ILE A 119 5.08 -16.11 3.32
C ILE A 119 6.42 -15.46 3.05
N ILE A 120 6.39 -14.15 2.75
CA ILE A 120 7.54 -13.27 2.89
C ILE A 120 7.42 -12.58 4.25
N PHE A 121 8.31 -12.94 5.15
CA PHE A 121 8.37 -12.33 6.48
C PHE A 121 9.17 -11.03 6.40
N LYS A 122 8.58 -9.93 6.88
CA LYS A 122 9.22 -8.62 6.96
C LYS A 122 9.56 -8.32 8.41
N GLY A 123 10.84 -8.29 8.73
CA GLY A 123 11.35 -7.81 10.01
C GLY A 123 11.55 -6.31 9.97
N VAL A 124 11.16 -5.63 11.04
CA VAL A 124 11.29 -4.19 11.22
C VAL A 124 11.89 -3.88 12.58
N ASP A 125 12.47 -2.69 12.73
CA ASP A 125 13.00 -2.21 14.02
C ASP A 125 12.05 -1.21 14.70
N SER A 126 12.45 -0.72 15.87
CA SER A 126 11.68 0.27 16.64
C SER A 126 11.48 1.60 15.92
N GLY A 127 12.31 1.93 14.94
CA GLY A 127 12.22 3.14 14.11
C GLY A 127 11.23 3.06 12.96
N TYR A 128 10.47 1.98 12.85
CA TYR A 128 9.48 1.82 11.78
C TYR A 128 8.32 2.82 11.89
N ASP A 129 7.83 3.33 10.76
CA ASP A 129 6.75 4.34 10.71
C ASP A 129 5.36 3.71 11.00
N TRP A 130 5.10 3.44 12.27
CA TRP A 130 3.86 2.84 12.75
C TRP A 130 2.60 3.68 12.50
N PRO A 131 2.60 5.02 12.58
CA PRO A 131 1.42 5.83 12.30
C PRO A 131 0.74 5.54 10.97
N GLN A 132 1.49 5.22 9.93
CA GLN A 132 0.92 4.87 8.64
C GLN A 132 0.24 3.50 8.66
N LEU A 133 0.87 2.50 9.25
CA LEU A 133 0.31 1.15 9.35
C LEU A 133 -0.89 1.08 10.31
N LYS A 134 -0.90 1.92 11.36
CA LYS A 134 -1.99 1.98 12.34
C LYS A 134 -3.36 2.23 11.71
N ARG A 135 -3.43 2.98 10.61
CA ARG A 135 -4.67 3.24 9.88
C ARG A 135 -5.31 1.98 9.29
N PHE A 136 -4.50 0.97 9.03
CA PHE A 136 -4.93 -0.31 8.44
C PHE A 136 -5.06 -1.42 9.48
N LEU A 137 -4.79 -1.14 10.76
CA LEU A 137 -4.99 -2.09 11.85
C LEU A 137 -6.48 -2.34 12.04
N LYS A 138 -6.91 -3.59 11.87
CA LYS A 138 -8.30 -4.02 12.03
C LYS A 138 -8.60 -4.51 13.44
N SER A 139 -7.69 -5.27 14.01
CA SER A 139 -7.82 -5.81 15.37
C SER A 139 -6.45 -6.04 16.02
N GLY A 140 -6.42 -6.01 17.34
CA GLY A 140 -5.19 -6.15 18.13
C GLY A 140 -4.40 -4.87 18.29
N ASN A 141 -3.10 -5.01 18.49
CA ASN A 141 -2.17 -3.93 18.76
C ASN A 141 -0.98 -3.95 17.78
N LEU A 142 -0.27 -2.83 17.69
CA LEU A 142 1.02 -2.76 17.01
C LEU A 142 2.08 -3.52 17.80
N LEU A 143 3.16 -3.93 17.11
CA LEU A 143 4.29 -4.61 17.74
C LEU A 143 4.91 -3.73 18.82
N GLN A 144 5.26 -4.34 19.94
CA GLN A 144 5.98 -3.69 21.02
C GLN A 144 7.44 -4.14 21.03
N PHE A 145 8.34 -3.17 21.11
CA PHE A 145 9.78 -3.42 21.14
C PHE A 145 10.30 -3.19 22.56
N ASN A 146 10.94 -4.20 23.10
CA ASN A 146 11.66 -4.10 24.36
C ASN A 146 13.16 -4.02 24.06
N ASP A 147 13.86 -3.09 24.70
CA ASP A 147 15.28 -2.75 24.41
C ASP A 147 16.28 -3.92 24.61
N SER A 148 15.86 -5.01 25.24
CA SER A 148 16.77 -6.09 25.66
C SER A 148 16.57 -7.43 24.94
N ALA A 149 15.54 -7.61 24.11
CA ALA A 149 15.29 -8.89 23.45
C ALA A 149 14.48 -8.70 22.14
N TYR A 150 14.56 -9.72 21.26
CA TYR A 150 13.66 -9.76 20.10
C TYR A 150 12.19 -9.87 20.58
N SER A 151 11.29 -9.17 19.90
CA SER A 151 9.86 -9.31 20.17
C SER A 151 9.35 -10.65 19.59
N PRO A 152 8.70 -11.52 20.38
CA PRO A 152 8.09 -12.74 19.89
C PRO A 152 6.71 -12.48 19.24
N GLU A 153 6.48 -11.29 18.75
CA GLU A 153 5.22 -10.81 18.22
C GLU A 153 5.23 -10.74 16.71
N ILE A 154 4.06 -10.95 16.10
CA ILE A 154 3.85 -10.84 14.66
C ILE A 154 2.52 -10.15 14.36
N MET A 155 2.51 -9.34 13.30
CA MET A 155 1.29 -8.85 12.68
C MET A 155 1.06 -9.58 11.36
N ILE A 156 -0.18 -10.00 11.10
CA ILE A 156 -0.56 -10.71 9.88
C ILE A 156 -1.68 -9.97 9.15
N SER A 157 -1.80 -10.19 7.83
CA SER A 157 -2.91 -9.63 7.07
C SER A 157 -4.24 -10.34 7.43
N GLU A 158 -5.37 -9.64 7.20
CA GLU A 158 -6.71 -10.22 7.37
C GLU A 158 -6.89 -11.47 6.50
N TYR A 159 -6.37 -11.44 5.27
CA TYR A 159 -6.41 -12.58 4.37
C TYR A 159 -5.68 -13.80 4.97
N MET A 160 -4.46 -13.58 5.47
CA MET A 160 -3.66 -14.64 6.10
C MET A 160 -4.32 -15.17 7.38
N ALA A 161 -4.88 -14.25 8.21
CA ALA A 161 -5.60 -14.63 9.41
C ALA A 161 -6.80 -15.54 9.10
N ALA A 162 -7.57 -15.21 8.05
CA ALA A 162 -8.70 -16.03 7.62
C ALA A 162 -8.25 -17.38 7.06
N GLN A 163 -7.22 -17.41 6.22
CA GLN A 163 -6.68 -18.61 5.61
C GLN A 163 -6.13 -19.59 6.65
N LEU A 164 -5.34 -19.10 7.60
CA LEU A 164 -4.71 -19.91 8.64
C LEU A 164 -5.61 -20.12 9.88
N GLN A 165 -6.82 -19.55 9.89
CA GLN A 165 -7.77 -19.55 10.99
C GLN A 165 -7.17 -19.03 12.31
N LEU A 166 -6.30 -18.01 12.21
CA LEU A 166 -5.63 -17.36 13.34
C LEU A 166 -6.37 -16.11 13.79
N LYS A 167 -6.38 -15.90 15.10
CA LYS A 167 -6.91 -14.72 15.77
C LYS A 167 -5.82 -13.98 16.52
N VAL A 168 -6.12 -12.78 16.99
CA VAL A 168 -5.23 -12.05 17.90
C VAL A 168 -5.02 -12.89 19.16
N ASN A 169 -3.77 -12.96 19.63
CA ASN A 169 -3.22 -13.76 20.70
C ASN A 169 -3.00 -15.25 20.39
N ASP A 170 -3.34 -15.72 19.21
CA ASP A 170 -2.97 -17.08 18.79
C ASP A 170 -1.47 -17.17 18.51
N LYS A 171 -0.95 -18.38 18.62
CA LYS A 171 0.46 -18.67 18.36
C LYS A 171 0.63 -19.37 17.02
N ALA A 172 1.54 -18.84 16.20
CA ALA A 172 1.94 -19.44 14.93
C ALA A 172 3.40 -19.88 15.00
N ILE A 173 3.76 -20.95 14.28
CA ILE A 173 5.14 -21.38 14.13
C ILE A 173 5.62 -20.93 12.76
N ILE A 174 6.73 -20.20 12.72
CA ILE A 174 7.35 -19.73 11.49
C ILE A 174 8.65 -20.48 11.27
N TYR A 175 8.76 -21.11 10.12
CA TYR A 175 9.94 -21.81 9.66
C TYR A 175 10.68 -20.92 8.66
N PHE A 176 11.78 -20.34 9.08
CA PHE A 176 12.64 -19.55 8.21
C PHE A 176 13.51 -20.47 7.36
N ILE A 177 13.38 -20.34 6.04
CA ILE A 177 14.18 -21.08 5.08
C ILE A 177 15.61 -20.53 5.13
N GLN A 178 16.59 -21.42 5.32
CA GLN A 178 17.99 -21.06 5.32
C GLN A 178 18.63 -21.50 4.01
N GLY A 179 19.47 -20.64 3.43
CA GLY A 179 20.27 -21.00 2.27
C GLY A 179 21.32 -22.08 2.57
N GLY A 180 21.93 -22.66 1.52
CA GLY A 180 23.04 -23.58 1.68
C GLY A 180 22.70 -24.96 2.24
N GLY A 181 21.44 -25.42 2.13
CA GLY A 181 21.01 -26.75 2.58
C GLY A 181 20.89 -26.91 4.10
N LEU A 182 20.94 -25.81 4.83
CA LEU A 182 20.74 -25.83 6.29
C LEU A 182 19.26 -26.08 6.65
N PRO A 183 18.99 -26.78 7.77
CA PRO A 183 17.62 -27.04 8.20
C PRO A 183 16.89 -25.74 8.52
N PRO A 184 15.56 -25.65 8.26
CA PRO A 184 14.76 -24.48 8.57
C PRO A 184 14.78 -24.15 10.07
N ARG A 185 14.83 -22.88 10.38
CA ARG A 185 14.84 -22.38 11.76
C ARG A 185 13.42 -22.07 12.20
N ALA A 186 12.90 -22.84 13.17
CA ALA A 186 11.56 -22.62 13.69
C ALA A 186 11.54 -21.54 14.78
N ARG A 187 10.53 -20.65 14.74
CA ARG A 187 10.22 -19.69 15.80
C ARG A 187 8.73 -19.70 16.07
N LYS A 188 8.35 -19.70 17.33
CA LYS A 188 6.96 -19.58 17.76
C LYS A 188 6.69 -18.12 18.08
N LEU A 189 5.77 -17.49 17.32
CA LEU A 189 5.40 -16.10 17.47
C LEU A 189 3.92 -15.96 17.82
N THR A 190 3.57 -14.89 18.52
CA THR A 190 2.18 -14.58 18.91
C THR A 190 1.63 -13.52 17.96
N VAL A 191 0.44 -13.73 17.47
CA VAL A 191 -0.28 -12.75 16.61
C VAL A 191 -0.80 -11.63 17.50
N THR A 192 -0.18 -10.44 17.42
CA THR A 192 -0.61 -9.26 18.20
C THR A 192 -1.54 -8.35 17.44
N GLY A 193 -1.45 -8.33 16.11
CA GLY A 193 -2.28 -7.47 15.29
C GLY A 193 -2.65 -8.10 13.96
N ILE A 194 -3.84 -7.75 13.49
CA ILE A 194 -4.35 -8.12 12.17
C ILE A 194 -4.61 -6.82 11.39
N PHE A 195 -4.00 -6.68 10.23
CA PHE A 195 -4.13 -5.50 9.38
C PHE A 195 -4.81 -5.83 8.05
N LYS A 196 -5.44 -4.81 7.45
CA LYS A 196 -6.10 -4.92 6.14
C LYS A 196 -5.56 -3.88 5.19
N THR A 197 -4.84 -4.31 4.17
CA THR A 197 -4.30 -3.46 3.09
C THR A 197 -5.01 -3.63 1.75
N GLY A 198 -5.84 -4.63 1.61
CA GLY A 198 -6.58 -4.96 0.39
C GLY A 198 -8.06 -5.13 0.63
#